data_2eb0194a26e87d851e14b7258e98bbd7
#
_entry.id   2eb0194a26e87d851e14b7258e98bbd7
#
_cell.length_a   1.000
_cell.length_b   1.000
_cell.length_c   1.000
_cell.angle_alpha   90.00
_cell.angle_beta   90.00
_cell.angle_gamma   90.00
#
_symmetry.space_group_name_H-M   'P 1'
#
loop_
_entity.id
_entity.type
_entity.pdbx_description
1 polymer ?
#
loop_
_entity_poly.entity_id
_entity_poly.type
_entity_poly.pdbx_seq_one_letter_code
_entity_poly.pdbx_strand_id
1 'polypeptide(L)'
;MNGVMNGKNLRLVVLCPHFAPDMAPTGVVMTRIVHELAALGHELHVVTALPWYREHAIETGWGGRLWRVEKTAWGSITRVHPFPGKTKRNLLRRALGFVLFSAVVGLRSLVAGGLPRRVDGVLAMSPPLTLGLTGWFTKLFRGGALVFNIQDIFPDAAAQTGAITNKQILRAARWLERASYERSDAVVLLSEDLKQNVAAKLSTKFHNRLHVIPNFVDTSAIVPGDRMTSYRRELGIDDRVIVLYAGNVGFSQSLELVLAAARSMPHIAFVINGDGAARKSLQDEVNAADIDNVYFADYQPIERLSEVLSSGDIHVVPLKTGLASVSVPSKMYSILSAGRPVVAAIDAGTEIPRTLAESGAGIAVAPDNEAEFILALQILISDGAKRVAMGALGRIWVEHHASAGAVAKRYEAIYLNNR
;
A
#
# COMPACT_ATOMS: atom_id res chain seq x y z
N MET A 1 -29.80 -14.78 -14.23
CA MET A 1 -30.61 -13.60 -13.86
C MET A 1 -29.98 -12.99 -12.62
N ASN A 2 -29.01 -12.09 -12.80
CA ASN A 2 -28.32 -11.42 -11.71
C ASN A 2 -29.15 -10.20 -11.33
N GLY A 3 -29.78 -10.26 -10.15
CA GLY A 3 -30.43 -9.09 -9.56
C GLY A 3 -29.40 -8.01 -9.29
N VAL A 4 -29.38 -6.99 -10.11
CA VAL A 4 -28.71 -5.72 -9.81
C VAL A 4 -29.39 -5.18 -8.56
N MET A 5 -28.75 -5.31 -7.41
CA MET A 5 -29.14 -4.55 -6.22
C MET A 5 -28.99 -3.08 -6.59
N ASN A 6 -30.12 -2.38 -6.68
CA ASN A 6 -30.17 -0.93 -6.86
C ASN A 6 -29.49 -0.25 -5.66
N GLY A 7 -28.17 -0.22 -5.65
CA GLY A 7 -27.37 0.48 -4.67
C GLY A 7 -27.62 1.98 -4.82
N LYS A 8 -28.10 2.61 -3.75
CA LYS A 8 -28.34 4.05 -3.72
C LYS A 8 -27.01 4.78 -3.91
N ASN A 9 -26.89 5.61 -4.94
CA ASN A 9 -25.69 6.42 -5.19
C ASN A 9 -25.34 7.24 -3.94
N LEU A 10 -24.12 7.04 -3.43
CA LEU A 10 -23.59 7.78 -2.29
C LEU A 10 -23.01 9.11 -2.76
N ARG A 11 -23.14 10.13 -1.93
CA ARG A 11 -22.45 11.40 -2.08
C ARG A 11 -21.38 11.52 -1.02
N LEU A 12 -20.10 11.49 -1.40
CA LEU A 12 -18.96 11.44 -0.48
C LEU A 12 -18.05 12.66 -0.62
N VAL A 13 -17.54 13.13 0.52
CA VAL A 13 -16.42 14.09 0.57
C VAL A 13 -15.16 13.33 0.93
N VAL A 14 -14.10 13.48 0.13
CA VAL A 14 -12.81 12.80 0.32
C VAL A 14 -11.75 13.83 0.71
N LEU A 15 -11.10 13.62 1.85
CA LEU A 15 -10.06 14.49 2.39
C LEU A 15 -8.72 13.75 2.38
N CYS A 16 -7.79 14.17 1.54
CA CYS A 16 -6.49 13.53 1.41
C CYS A 16 -5.38 14.55 1.14
N PRO A 17 -4.13 14.25 1.55
CA PRO A 17 -3.01 15.18 1.35
C PRO A 17 -2.51 15.20 -0.09
N HIS A 18 -2.71 14.10 -0.83
CA HIS A 18 -2.24 13.91 -2.19
C HIS A 18 -3.32 13.26 -3.05
N PHE A 19 -3.40 13.68 -4.32
CA PHE A 19 -4.32 13.15 -5.33
C PHE A 19 -3.74 13.42 -6.72
N ALA A 20 -3.98 12.57 -7.70
CA ALA A 20 -3.47 12.77 -9.06
C ALA A 20 -3.65 14.22 -9.55
N PRO A 21 -2.64 14.83 -10.22
CA PRO A 21 -1.43 14.21 -10.76
C PRO A 21 -0.27 14.07 -9.76
N ASP A 22 -0.46 14.38 -8.47
CA ASP A 22 0.58 14.24 -7.46
C ASP A 22 0.96 12.76 -7.26
N MET A 23 2.25 12.41 -7.42
CA MET A 23 2.75 11.05 -7.49
C MET A 23 3.11 10.46 -6.11
N ALA A 24 2.64 11.05 -5.02
CA ALA A 24 2.80 10.48 -3.69
C ALA A 24 2.14 9.09 -3.59
N PRO A 25 2.76 8.08 -2.95
CA PRO A 25 2.18 6.73 -2.84
C PRO A 25 0.75 6.74 -2.29
N THR A 26 0.49 7.50 -1.22
CA THR A 26 -0.85 7.67 -0.65
C THR A 26 -1.82 8.37 -1.61
N GLY A 27 -1.31 9.26 -2.47
CA GLY A 27 -2.08 9.93 -3.52
C GLY A 27 -2.53 8.97 -4.61
N VAL A 28 -1.64 8.07 -5.04
CA VAL A 28 -1.96 7.01 -6.02
C VAL A 28 -3.06 6.10 -5.47
N VAL A 29 -2.93 5.66 -4.22
CA VAL A 29 -3.94 4.82 -3.55
C VAL A 29 -5.30 5.54 -3.50
N MET A 30 -5.35 6.77 -2.99
CA MET A 30 -6.62 7.48 -2.86
C MET A 30 -7.24 7.83 -4.21
N THR A 31 -6.43 8.19 -5.19
CA THR A 31 -6.92 8.44 -6.56
C THR A 31 -7.63 7.21 -7.12
N ARG A 32 -7.04 6.03 -6.96
CA ARG A 32 -7.66 4.80 -7.47
C ARG A 32 -8.92 4.45 -6.70
N ILE A 33 -8.95 4.55 -5.37
CA ILE A 33 -10.15 4.33 -4.55
C ILE A 33 -11.30 5.25 -5.02
N VAL A 34 -11.02 6.53 -5.26
CA VAL A 34 -12.01 7.50 -5.75
C VAL A 34 -12.54 7.11 -7.12
N HIS A 35 -11.67 6.73 -8.06
CA HIS A 35 -12.10 6.32 -9.40
C HIS A 35 -12.94 5.05 -9.38
N GLU A 36 -12.60 4.07 -8.55
CA GLU A 36 -13.40 2.85 -8.42
C GLU A 36 -14.77 3.13 -7.75
N LEU A 37 -14.82 3.97 -6.72
CA LEU A 37 -16.09 4.40 -6.13
C LEU A 37 -16.94 5.19 -7.14
N ALA A 38 -16.31 6.01 -7.98
CA ALA A 38 -16.99 6.69 -9.08
C ALA A 38 -17.54 5.71 -10.13
N ALA A 39 -16.81 4.64 -10.45
CA ALA A 39 -17.25 3.59 -11.35
C ALA A 39 -18.45 2.80 -10.79
N LEU A 40 -18.61 2.72 -9.46
CA LEU A 40 -19.80 2.20 -8.79
C LEU A 40 -21.01 3.17 -8.85
N GLY A 41 -20.85 4.36 -9.43
CA GLY A 41 -21.90 5.34 -9.60
C GLY A 41 -22.03 6.38 -8.49
N HIS A 42 -21.04 6.48 -7.58
CA HIS A 42 -21.06 7.46 -6.49
C HIS A 42 -20.63 8.86 -6.95
N GLU A 43 -21.18 9.89 -6.30
CA GLU A 43 -20.77 11.29 -6.48
C GLU A 43 -19.66 11.62 -5.45
N LEU A 44 -18.49 12.06 -5.93
CA LEU A 44 -17.31 12.26 -5.08
C LEU A 44 -16.79 13.70 -5.17
N HIS A 45 -16.48 14.28 -4.02
CA HIS A 45 -15.93 15.63 -3.90
C HIS A 45 -14.60 15.57 -3.14
N VAL A 46 -13.50 15.56 -3.89
CA VAL A 46 -12.15 15.45 -3.33
C VAL A 46 -11.67 16.83 -2.89
N VAL A 47 -11.15 16.93 -1.66
CA VAL A 47 -10.43 18.11 -1.17
C VAL A 47 -9.01 17.67 -0.83
N THR A 48 -8.04 18.17 -1.59
CA THR A 48 -6.65 17.70 -1.56
C THR A 48 -5.66 18.86 -1.69
N ALA A 49 -4.37 18.59 -1.62
CA ALA A 49 -3.35 19.60 -1.88
C ALA A 49 -3.12 19.84 -3.39
N LEU A 50 -2.58 21.03 -3.71
CA LEU A 50 -1.90 21.25 -4.98
C LEU A 50 -0.71 20.28 -5.10
N PRO A 51 -0.36 19.75 -6.30
CA PRO A 51 0.77 18.85 -6.47
C PRO A 51 2.08 19.47 -5.95
N TRP A 52 2.78 18.71 -5.08
CA TRP A 52 4.00 19.22 -4.43
C TRP A 52 4.98 18.12 -3.97
N TYR A 53 4.58 16.86 -4.02
CA TYR A 53 5.34 15.75 -3.42
C TYR A 53 6.73 15.57 -4.04
N ARG A 54 6.83 15.58 -5.38
CA ARG A 54 8.06 15.30 -6.12
C ARG A 54 9.17 16.33 -5.84
N GLU A 55 8.82 17.61 -5.86
CA GLU A 55 9.77 18.71 -5.71
C GLU A 55 9.86 19.21 -4.25
N HIS A 56 9.03 18.69 -3.35
CA HIS A 56 8.79 19.26 -2.00
C HIS A 56 8.42 20.75 -2.02
N ALA A 57 7.92 21.21 -3.15
CA ALA A 57 7.42 22.54 -3.44
C ALA A 57 6.23 22.40 -4.38
N ILE A 58 5.39 23.44 -4.47
CA ILE A 58 4.28 23.42 -5.44
C ILE A 58 4.86 23.29 -6.84
N GLU A 59 4.43 22.28 -7.58
CA GLU A 59 4.93 22.00 -8.93
C GLU A 59 4.62 23.14 -9.90
N THR A 60 5.47 23.27 -10.93
CA THR A 60 5.33 24.30 -11.97
C THR A 60 3.95 24.27 -12.61
N GLY A 61 3.33 25.44 -12.79
CA GLY A 61 1.97 25.58 -13.33
C GLY A 61 0.84 25.49 -12.29
N TRP A 62 1.12 25.09 -11.05
CA TRP A 62 0.13 24.95 -9.98
C TRP A 62 0.11 26.09 -8.97
N GLY A 63 1.12 26.95 -8.94
CA GLY A 63 1.25 28.09 -8.01
C GLY A 63 0.24 29.22 -8.24
N GLY A 64 0.35 30.28 -7.40
CA GLY A 64 -0.36 31.56 -7.56
C GLY A 64 -1.79 31.61 -6.99
N ARG A 65 -2.34 30.54 -6.41
CA ARG A 65 -3.67 30.53 -5.80
C ARG A 65 -3.68 29.71 -4.50
N LEU A 66 -4.49 30.13 -3.53
CA LEU A 66 -4.72 29.37 -2.31
C LEU A 66 -5.55 28.09 -2.54
N TRP A 67 -6.43 28.11 -3.52
CA TRP A 67 -7.20 26.94 -3.95
C TRP A 67 -7.60 27.02 -5.42
N ARG A 68 -7.87 25.84 -6.01
CA ARG A 68 -8.49 25.66 -7.35
C ARG A 68 -9.62 24.65 -7.24
N VAL A 69 -10.65 24.78 -8.09
CA VAL A 69 -11.74 23.81 -8.19
C VAL A 69 -11.79 23.30 -9.63
N GLU A 70 -11.77 21.99 -9.77
CA GLU A 70 -11.87 21.27 -11.03
C GLU A 70 -13.18 20.47 -11.01
N LYS A 71 -13.96 20.55 -12.08
CA LYS A 71 -15.16 19.71 -12.28
C LYS A 71 -14.74 18.41 -12.97
N THR A 72 -15.33 17.30 -12.56
CA THR A 72 -15.13 15.98 -13.15
C THR A 72 -16.48 15.36 -13.50
N ALA A 73 -16.51 14.29 -14.29
CA ALA A 73 -17.74 13.58 -14.61
C ALA A 73 -18.41 12.97 -13.36
N TRP A 74 -17.62 12.69 -12.31
CA TRP A 74 -18.07 12.06 -11.07
C TRP A 74 -18.20 13.05 -9.89
N GLY A 75 -18.00 14.36 -10.10
CA GLY A 75 -18.10 15.35 -9.03
C GLY A 75 -17.10 16.50 -9.15
N SER A 76 -16.18 16.65 -8.20
CA SER A 76 -15.22 17.76 -8.21
C SER A 76 -13.95 17.47 -7.43
N ILE A 77 -12.86 18.17 -7.80
CA ILE A 77 -11.61 18.20 -7.05
C ILE A 77 -11.36 19.64 -6.61
N THR A 78 -11.22 19.87 -5.32
CA THR A 78 -10.78 21.15 -4.75
C THR A 78 -9.35 20.99 -4.25
N ARG A 79 -8.40 21.64 -4.91
CA ARG A 79 -6.99 21.64 -4.51
C ARG A 79 -6.67 22.88 -3.69
N VAL A 80 -6.05 22.67 -2.53
CA VAL A 80 -5.66 23.74 -1.61
C VAL A 80 -4.16 23.83 -1.45
N HIS A 81 -3.67 24.96 -1.03
CA HIS A 81 -2.23 25.18 -0.81
C HIS A 81 -1.70 24.22 0.27
N PRO A 82 -0.62 23.45 0.03
CA PRO A 82 -0.08 22.45 0.95
C PRO A 82 0.72 23.03 2.12
N PHE A 83 1.11 24.31 2.06
CA PHE A 83 2.01 24.96 3.03
C PHE A 83 3.33 24.18 3.25
N PRO A 84 4.06 23.83 2.20
CA PRO A 84 5.28 23.05 2.35
C PRO A 84 6.33 23.86 3.11
N GLY A 85 6.97 23.24 4.09
CA GLY A 85 8.10 23.85 4.81
C GLY A 85 9.35 23.83 3.93
N LYS A 86 10.02 24.96 3.78
CA LYS A 86 11.27 25.09 2.98
C LYS A 86 12.44 24.21 3.47
N THR A 87 12.38 23.62 4.65
CA THR A 87 13.44 22.81 5.25
C THR A 87 12.91 21.49 5.83
N LYS A 88 13.45 20.36 5.38
CA LYS A 88 13.08 19.00 5.84
C LYS A 88 13.33 18.78 7.35
N ARG A 89 14.25 19.54 7.97
CA ARG A 89 14.69 19.36 9.37
C ARG A 89 13.79 20.00 10.44
N ASN A 90 12.92 20.95 10.08
CA ASN A 90 12.13 21.67 11.09
C ASN A 90 10.75 21.02 11.30
N LEU A 91 10.64 20.13 12.28
CA LEU A 91 9.41 19.41 12.62
C LEU A 91 8.25 20.33 13.01
N LEU A 92 8.51 21.44 13.73
CA LEU A 92 7.48 22.39 14.14
C LEU A 92 6.85 23.10 12.94
N ARG A 93 7.67 23.54 11.97
CA ARG A 93 7.14 24.14 10.74
C ARG A 93 6.33 23.16 9.91
N ARG A 94 6.74 21.89 9.85
CA ARG A 94 5.97 20.83 9.18
C ARG A 94 4.64 20.59 9.89
N ALA A 95 4.64 20.52 11.22
CA ALA A 95 3.41 20.37 12.00
C ALA A 95 2.45 21.55 11.79
N LEU A 96 2.97 22.80 11.80
CA LEU A 96 2.18 23.99 11.49
C LEU A 96 1.63 23.95 10.06
N GLY A 97 2.43 23.55 9.09
CA GLY A 97 1.97 23.35 7.70
C GLY A 97 0.81 22.36 7.60
N PHE A 98 0.88 21.23 8.29
CA PHE A 98 -0.23 20.26 8.34
C PHE A 98 -1.49 20.81 9.04
N VAL A 99 -1.33 21.60 10.10
CA VAL A 99 -2.47 22.25 10.76
C VAL A 99 -3.13 23.29 9.83
N LEU A 100 -2.35 24.15 9.18
CA LEU A 100 -2.86 25.12 8.24
C LEU A 100 -3.54 24.47 7.03
N PHE A 101 -2.90 23.45 6.45
CA PHE A 101 -3.47 22.64 5.38
C PHE A 101 -4.82 22.06 5.81
N SER A 102 -4.87 21.40 6.97
CA SER A 102 -6.08 20.77 7.48
C SER A 102 -7.20 21.78 7.78
N ALA A 103 -6.85 22.98 8.25
CA ALA A 103 -7.82 24.06 8.47
C ALA A 103 -8.45 24.52 7.14
N VAL A 104 -7.63 24.75 6.09
CA VAL A 104 -8.13 25.13 4.76
C VAL A 104 -8.93 23.99 4.13
N VAL A 105 -8.49 22.73 4.26
CA VAL A 105 -9.25 21.54 3.84
C VAL A 105 -10.61 21.52 4.54
N GLY A 106 -10.66 21.74 5.86
CA GLY A 106 -11.90 21.78 6.63
C GLY A 106 -12.89 22.84 6.12
N LEU A 107 -12.42 24.08 5.92
CA LEU A 107 -13.26 25.14 5.38
C LEU A 107 -13.77 24.82 3.95
N ARG A 108 -12.90 24.27 3.10
CA ARG A 108 -13.27 23.94 1.71
C ARG A 108 -14.17 22.71 1.62
N SER A 109 -14.06 21.77 2.55
CA SER A 109 -14.93 20.60 2.62
C SER A 109 -16.40 20.95 2.87
N LEU A 110 -16.66 22.04 3.59
CA LEU A 110 -18.02 22.50 3.85
C LEU A 110 -18.77 22.92 2.57
N VAL A 111 -18.04 23.36 1.55
CA VAL A 111 -18.60 23.83 0.27
C VAL A 111 -18.31 22.89 -0.91
N ALA A 112 -17.59 21.79 -0.68
CA ALA A 112 -17.26 20.81 -1.70
C ALA A 112 -18.56 20.19 -2.28
N GLY A 113 -18.73 20.25 -3.60
CA GLY A 113 -19.95 19.81 -4.28
C GLY A 113 -21.17 20.71 -4.08
N GLY A 114 -20.98 21.95 -3.60
CA GLY A 114 -22.03 22.95 -3.41
C GLY A 114 -22.72 22.91 -2.03
N LEU A 115 -23.17 24.09 -1.57
CA LEU A 115 -23.93 24.27 -0.33
C LEU A 115 -25.44 24.26 -0.63
N PRO A 116 -26.28 23.89 0.35
CA PRO A 116 -26.04 23.25 1.67
C PRO A 116 -26.32 21.74 1.67
N ARG A 117 -25.96 21.02 0.62
CA ARG A 117 -26.34 19.61 0.48
C ARG A 117 -25.62 18.73 1.52
N ARG A 118 -26.38 17.87 2.20
CA ARG A 118 -25.85 16.81 3.04
C ARG A 118 -25.02 15.83 2.21
N VAL A 119 -24.10 15.13 2.87
CA VAL A 119 -23.33 14.04 2.29
C VAL A 119 -23.65 12.74 3.02
N ASP A 120 -23.49 11.61 2.33
CA ASP A 120 -23.69 10.29 2.93
C ASP A 120 -22.45 9.85 3.73
N GLY A 121 -21.27 10.42 3.41
CA GLY A 121 -20.05 10.12 4.14
C GLY A 121 -18.87 11.04 3.85
N VAL A 122 -17.91 10.95 4.74
CA VAL A 122 -16.61 11.60 4.65
C VAL A 122 -15.53 10.52 4.70
N LEU A 123 -14.64 10.47 3.71
CA LEU A 123 -13.45 9.63 3.69
C LEU A 123 -12.24 10.51 3.96
N ALA A 124 -11.58 10.34 5.10
CA ALA A 124 -10.35 11.06 5.42
C ALA A 124 -9.16 10.10 5.45
N MET A 125 -7.97 10.53 4.98
CA MET A 125 -6.76 9.71 4.92
C MET A 125 -5.66 10.27 5.81
N SER A 126 -5.00 9.40 6.56
CA SER A 126 -3.76 9.68 7.30
C SER A 126 -2.55 9.09 6.56
N PRO A 127 -1.37 9.73 6.58
CA PRO A 127 -1.05 11.05 7.16
C PRO A 127 -1.59 12.23 6.35
N PRO A 128 -1.81 13.44 6.94
CA PRO A 128 -1.59 13.79 8.34
C PRO A 128 -2.76 13.40 9.26
N LEU A 129 -2.48 13.08 10.53
CA LEU A 129 -3.51 12.73 11.53
C LEU A 129 -4.58 13.81 11.73
N THR A 130 -4.22 15.07 11.49
CA THR A 130 -5.13 16.22 11.59
C THR A 130 -6.34 16.10 10.68
N LEU A 131 -6.25 15.35 9.56
CA LEU A 131 -7.39 15.10 8.67
C LEU A 131 -8.48 14.24 9.31
N GLY A 132 -8.18 13.43 10.34
CA GLY A 132 -9.21 12.74 11.11
C GLY A 132 -10.16 13.71 11.84
N LEU A 133 -9.60 14.71 12.54
CA LEU A 133 -10.40 15.77 13.17
C LEU A 133 -11.05 16.70 12.14
N THR A 134 -10.39 16.97 11.02
CA THR A 134 -10.98 17.72 9.91
C THR A 134 -12.20 16.99 9.31
N GLY A 135 -12.10 15.67 9.15
CA GLY A 135 -13.22 14.83 8.72
C GLY A 135 -14.38 14.84 9.71
N TRP A 136 -14.08 14.75 11.01
CA TRP A 136 -15.11 14.90 12.05
C TRP A 136 -15.78 16.28 12.03
N PHE A 137 -15.03 17.36 11.87
CA PHE A 137 -15.56 18.70 11.66
C PHE A 137 -16.47 18.75 10.44
N THR A 138 -16.05 18.22 9.30
CA THR A 138 -16.87 18.14 8.08
C THR A 138 -18.18 17.39 8.34
N LYS A 139 -18.12 16.24 9.00
CA LYS A 139 -19.29 15.44 9.40
C LYS A 139 -20.28 16.23 10.24
N LEU A 140 -19.82 17.02 11.23
CA LEU A 140 -20.71 17.82 12.09
C LEU A 140 -21.59 18.76 11.28
N PHE A 141 -21.07 19.34 10.21
CA PHE A 141 -21.81 20.33 9.41
C PHE A 141 -22.50 19.73 8.17
N ARG A 142 -21.98 18.64 7.62
CA ARG A 142 -22.46 18.03 6.38
C ARG A 142 -23.22 16.73 6.59
N GLY A 143 -23.17 16.15 7.79
CA GLY A 143 -23.72 14.82 8.09
C GLY A 143 -22.87 13.66 7.52
N GLY A 144 -23.47 12.47 7.50
CA GLY A 144 -22.87 11.25 6.98
C GLY A 144 -21.89 10.58 7.93
N ALA A 145 -21.42 9.39 7.58
CA ALA A 145 -20.46 8.63 8.34
C ALA A 145 -19.02 9.05 8.03
N LEU A 146 -18.17 9.19 9.06
CA LEU A 146 -16.74 9.44 8.90
C LEU A 146 -15.99 8.10 8.86
N VAL A 147 -15.35 7.82 7.71
CA VAL A 147 -14.39 6.73 7.54
C VAL A 147 -12.98 7.33 7.53
N PHE A 148 -12.13 6.87 8.46
CA PHE A 148 -10.75 7.34 8.57
C PHE A 148 -9.78 6.22 8.12
N ASN A 149 -9.15 6.42 6.96
CA ASN A 149 -8.18 5.50 6.37
C ASN A 149 -6.78 5.77 6.92
N ILE A 150 -6.15 4.76 7.49
CA ILE A 150 -4.82 4.82 8.11
C ILE A 150 -3.84 4.05 7.24
N GLN A 151 -2.92 4.77 6.61
CA GLN A 151 -1.85 4.15 5.82
C GLN A 151 -0.65 3.77 6.68
N ASP A 152 -0.31 4.61 7.67
CA ASP A 152 0.77 4.40 8.62
C ASP A 152 0.31 4.75 10.03
N ILE A 153 0.73 3.98 11.04
CA ILE A 153 0.45 4.29 12.44
C ILE A 153 1.44 5.34 12.93
N PHE A 154 1.01 6.59 12.93
CA PHE A 154 1.73 7.71 13.52
C PHE A 154 1.09 8.04 14.88
N PRO A 155 1.85 8.25 16.00
CA PRO A 155 3.30 8.54 16.00
C PRO A 155 4.25 7.34 16.21
N ASP A 156 3.75 6.10 16.28
CA ASP A 156 4.58 4.94 16.63
C ASP A 156 5.74 4.74 15.66
N ALA A 157 5.49 4.82 14.35
CA ALA A 157 6.54 4.70 13.34
C ALA A 157 7.63 5.77 13.51
N ALA A 158 7.25 7.01 13.87
CA ALA A 158 8.20 8.08 14.12
C ALA A 158 8.97 7.92 15.44
N ALA A 159 8.36 7.32 16.45
CA ALA A 159 9.00 7.02 17.72
C ALA A 159 10.01 5.87 17.59
N GLN A 160 9.65 4.80 16.88
CA GLN A 160 10.52 3.62 16.65
C GLN A 160 11.75 3.97 15.81
N THR A 161 11.60 4.83 14.80
CA THR A 161 12.72 5.29 13.97
C THR A 161 13.56 6.40 14.63
N GLY A 162 13.20 6.86 15.83
CA GLY A 162 13.87 7.96 16.49
C GLY A 162 13.67 9.34 15.84
N ALA A 163 12.76 9.43 14.85
CA ALA A 163 12.47 10.69 14.16
C ALA A 163 11.82 11.74 15.08
N ILE A 164 11.12 11.31 16.14
CA ILE A 164 10.57 12.17 17.18
C ILE A 164 10.96 11.59 18.55
N THR A 165 11.80 12.32 19.28
CA THR A 165 12.28 11.95 20.62
C THR A 165 11.63 12.77 21.74
N ASN A 166 11.04 13.92 21.41
CA ASN A 166 10.42 14.81 22.39
C ASN A 166 9.11 14.19 22.96
N LYS A 167 9.12 13.90 24.26
CA LYS A 167 8.01 13.24 24.96
C LYS A 167 6.69 14.04 24.91
N GLN A 168 6.76 15.38 24.90
CA GLN A 168 5.56 16.23 24.86
C GLN A 168 4.92 16.20 23.47
N ILE A 169 5.73 16.24 22.42
CA ILE A 169 5.25 16.09 21.02
C ILE A 169 4.63 14.72 20.83
N LEU A 170 5.26 13.65 21.31
CA LEU A 170 4.71 12.30 21.24
C LEU A 170 3.39 12.17 22.00
N ARG A 171 3.27 12.80 23.18
CA ARG A 171 2.00 12.82 23.95
C ARG A 171 0.89 13.54 23.20
N ALA A 172 1.17 14.71 22.63
CA ALA A 172 0.22 15.46 21.81
C ALA A 172 -0.21 14.68 20.57
N ALA A 173 0.74 14.03 19.89
CA ALA A 173 0.45 13.20 18.72
C ALA A 173 -0.41 11.96 19.05
N ARG A 174 -0.12 11.27 20.15
CA ARG A 174 -0.96 10.15 20.65
C ARG A 174 -2.37 10.60 21.05
N TRP A 175 -2.49 11.78 21.66
CA TRP A 175 -3.81 12.35 21.93
C TRP A 175 -4.58 12.63 20.64
N LEU A 176 -3.93 13.24 19.65
CA LEU A 176 -4.53 13.53 18.34
C LEU A 176 -4.94 12.24 17.60
N GLU A 177 -4.07 11.24 17.62
CA GLU A 177 -4.33 9.90 17.09
C GLU A 177 -5.60 9.30 17.71
N ARG A 178 -5.62 9.17 19.02
CA ARG A 178 -6.76 8.62 19.77
C ARG A 178 -8.03 9.43 19.52
N ALA A 179 -7.94 10.75 19.59
CA ALA A 179 -9.07 11.65 19.35
C ALA A 179 -9.67 11.50 17.95
N SER A 180 -8.83 11.26 16.93
CA SER A 180 -9.28 11.02 15.58
C SER A 180 -9.99 9.67 15.43
N TYR A 181 -9.43 8.61 16.03
CA TYR A 181 -10.04 7.28 15.99
C TYR A 181 -11.38 7.22 16.71
N GLU A 182 -11.46 7.76 17.94
CA GLU A 182 -12.69 7.77 18.74
C GLU A 182 -13.86 8.55 18.12
N ARG A 183 -13.55 9.55 17.27
CA ARG A 183 -14.55 10.37 16.58
C ARG A 183 -14.95 9.85 15.21
N SER A 184 -14.26 8.84 14.71
CA SER A 184 -14.60 8.18 13.44
C SER A 184 -15.69 7.12 13.65
N ASP A 185 -16.59 6.97 12.68
CA ASP A 185 -17.58 5.90 12.67
C ASP A 185 -16.95 4.57 12.24
N ALA A 186 -15.95 4.65 11.37
CA ALA A 186 -15.10 3.52 11.01
C ALA A 186 -13.64 3.98 10.84
N VAL A 187 -12.71 3.13 11.27
CA VAL A 187 -11.27 3.28 11.06
C VAL A 187 -10.81 2.13 10.19
N VAL A 188 -10.27 2.44 9.03
CA VAL A 188 -9.75 1.46 8.08
C VAL A 188 -8.24 1.37 8.21
N LEU A 189 -7.74 0.15 8.42
CA LEU A 189 -6.32 -0.19 8.57
C LEU A 189 -5.91 -1.21 7.51
N LEU A 190 -4.63 -1.27 7.17
CA LEU A 190 -4.15 -2.07 6.04
C LEU A 190 -3.95 -3.54 6.37
N SER A 191 -3.82 -3.91 7.66
CA SER A 191 -3.60 -5.28 8.10
C SER A 191 -4.20 -5.54 9.47
N GLU A 192 -4.34 -6.82 9.83
CA GLU A 192 -4.80 -7.21 11.16
C GLU A 192 -3.79 -6.81 12.25
N ASP A 193 -2.49 -6.78 11.92
CA ASP A 193 -1.45 -6.34 12.86
C ASP A 193 -1.61 -4.86 13.21
N LEU A 194 -1.86 -4.00 12.21
CA LEU A 194 -2.17 -2.59 12.43
C LEU A 194 -3.47 -2.41 13.22
N LYS A 195 -4.49 -3.25 12.96
CA LYS A 195 -5.75 -3.23 13.71
C LYS A 195 -5.54 -3.60 15.17
N GLN A 196 -4.74 -4.63 15.46
CA GLN A 196 -4.40 -5.00 16.83
C GLN A 196 -3.65 -3.89 17.56
N ASN A 197 -2.69 -3.24 16.90
CA ASN A 197 -1.97 -2.08 17.45
C ASN A 197 -2.93 -0.95 17.82
N VAL A 198 -3.86 -0.58 16.93
CA VAL A 198 -4.84 0.48 17.19
C VAL A 198 -5.86 0.05 18.27
N ALA A 199 -6.30 -1.21 18.24
CA ALA A 199 -7.22 -1.74 19.25
C ALA A 199 -6.64 -1.65 20.66
N ALA A 200 -5.34 -1.94 20.82
CA ALA A 200 -4.64 -1.82 22.12
C ALA A 200 -4.62 -0.39 22.69
N LYS A 201 -4.80 0.63 21.85
CA LYS A 201 -4.83 2.05 22.23
C LYS A 201 -6.24 2.55 22.57
N LEU A 202 -7.28 1.79 22.20
CA LEU A 202 -8.68 2.20 22.33
C LEU A 202 -9.41 1.34 23.34
N SER A 203 -10.49 1.89 23.93
CA SER A 203 -11.39 1.07 24.72
C SER A 203 -12.19 0.10 23.83
N THR A 204 -12.58 -1.05 24.38
CA THR A 204 -13.26 -2.15 23.66
C THR A 204 -14.52 -1.72 22.93
N LYS A 205 -15.22 -0.69 23.42
CA LYS A 205 -16.42 -0.12 22.79
C LYS A 205 -16.18 0.43 21.36
N PHE A 206 -14.92 0.69 20.99
CA PHE A 206 -14.56 1.20 19.65
C PHE A 206 -14.04 0.10 18.72
N HIS A 207 -13.80 -1.13 19.23
CA HIS A 207 -13.18 -2.20 18.42
C HIS A 207 -14.04 -2.62 17.23
N ASN A 208 -15.36 -2.54 17.33
CA ASN A 208 -16.29 -2.83 16.25
C ASN A 208 -16.21 -1.84 15.07
N ARG A 209 -15.55 -0.69 15.25
CA ARG A 209 -15.32 0.32 14.21
C ARG A 209 -14.02 0.10 13.44
N LEU A 210 -13.18 -0.85 13.87
CA LEU A 210 -11.89 -1.14 13.24
C LEU A 210 -12.07 -2.16 12.12
N HIS A 211 -11.79 -1.75 10.90
CA HIS A 211 -11.91 -2.57 9.69
C HIS A 211 -10.54 -2.76 9.05
N VAL A 212 -10.26 -3.96 8.57
CA VAL A 212 -9.05 -4.21 7.78
C VAL A 212 -9.44 -4.18 6.31
N ILE A 213 -8.89 -3.21 5.58
CA ILE A 213 -8.97 -3.14 4.11
C ILE A 213 -7.54 -2.92 3.61
N PRO A 214 -6.91 -3.92 3.01
CA PRO A 214 -5.53 -3.81 2.53
C PRO A 214 -5.42 -2.79 1.40
N ASN A 215 -4.20 -2.33 1.13
CA ASN A 215 -3.94 -1.68 -0.13
C ASN A 215 -4.15 -2.69 -1.27
N PHE A 216 -4.34 -2.17 -2.46
CA PHE A 216 -4.68 -2.97 -3.63
C PHE A 216 -3.56 -2.97 -4.66
N VAL A 217 -3.68 -3.88 -5.60
CA VAL A 217 -2.90 -3.92 -6.84
C VAL A 217 -3.81 -3.68 -8.04
N ASP A 218 -3.28 -3.10 -9.09
CA ASP A 218 -3.98 -2.98 -10.37
C ASP A 218 -3.96 -4.32 -11.10
N THR A 219 -5.01 -5.13 -10.87
CA THR A 219 -5.17 -6.45 -11.48
C THR A 219 -5.46 -6.40 -12.98
N SER A 220 -5.73 -5.22 -13.54
CA SER A 220 -5.88 -5.02 -14.99
C SER A 220 -4.53 -4.69 -15.67
N ALA A 221 -3.63 -4.02 -14.96
CA ALA A 221 -2.28 -3.74 -15.45
C ALA A 221 -1.31 -4.90 -15.24
N ILE A 222 -1.46 -5.63 -14.12
CA ILE A 222 -0.65 -6.81 -13.83
C ILE A 222 -1.51 -8.04 -14.03
N VAL A 223 -1.21 -8.79 -15.10
CA VAL A 223 -1.98 -9.97 -15.51
C VAL A 223 -1.06 -11.20 -15.60
N PRO A 224 -1.61 -12.40 -15.41
CA PRO A 224 -0.86 -13.62 -15.71
C PRO A 224 -0.40 -13.64 -17.17
N GLY A 225 0.87 -13.94 -17.38
CA GLY A 225 1.49 -13.98 -18.70
C GLY A 225 2.35 -15.22 -18.90
N ASP A 226 2.80 -15.42 -20.15
CA ASP A 226 3.79 -16.44 -20.43
C ASP A 226 5.08 -16.13 -19.66
N ARG A 227 5.76 -17.19 -19.21
CA ARG A 227 7.06 -17.08 -18.57
C ARG A 227 8.19 -16.71 -19.55
N MET A 228 8.05 -17.07 -20.83
CA MET A 228 9.05 -16.86 -21.89
C MET A 228 9.00 -15.43 -22.44
N THR A 229 9.33 -14.48 -21.61
CA THR A 229 9.25 -13.04 -21.89
C THR A 229 10.50 -12.50 -22.60
N SER A 230 10.44 -11.24 -23.11
CA SER A 230 11.64 -10.54 -23.58
C SER A 230 12.63 -10.27 -22.46
N TYR A 231 12.15 -10.02 -21.23
CA TYR A 231 13.00 -9.81 -20.07
C TYR A 231 13.91 -11.01 -19.75
N ARG A 232 13.43 -12.25 -19.91
CA ARG A 232 14.26 -13.46 -19.80
C ARG A 232 15.38 -13.49 -20.85
N ARG A 233 15.04 -13.17 -22.08
CA ARG A 233 16.01 -13.14 -23.21
C ARG A 233 17.09 -12.08 -22.99
N GLU A 234 16.71 -10.91 -22.50
CA GLU A 234 17.64 -9.83 -22.14
C GLU A 234 18.65 -10.25 -21.07
N LEU A 235 18.23 -11.11 -20.13
CA LEU A 235 19.10 -11.67 -19.09
C LEU A 235 19.92 -12.89 -19.53
N GLY A 236 19.72 -13.39 -20.77
CA GLY A 236 20.34 -14.62 -21.26
C GLY A 236 19.87 -15.87 -20.50
N ILE A 237 18.67 -15.85 -19.93
CA ILE A 237 18.09 -16.98 -19.21
C ILE A 237 17.01 -17.60 -20.11
N ASP A 238 17.31 -18.79 -20.63
CA ASP A 238 16.39 -19.51 -21.50
C ASP A 238 15.25 -20.20 -20.71
N ASP A 239 15.14 -21.52 -20.79
CA ASP A 239 14.06 -22.30 -20.21
C ASP A 239 14.30 -22.72 -18.72
N ARG A 240 15.39 -22.31 -18.11
CA ARG A 240 15.66 -22.59 -16.68
C ARG A 240 14.55 -22.04 -15.79
N VAL A 241 14.30 -22.71 -14.67
CA VAL A 241 13.41 -22.16 -13.63
C VAL A 241 14.03 -20.90 -13.06
N ILE A 242 13.26 -19.81 -12.99
CA ILE A 242 13.67 -18.56 -12.36
C ILE A 242 13.02 -18.42 -10.98
N VAL A 243 13.85 -18.25 -9.95
CA VAL A 243 13.47 -17.72 -8.66
C VAL A 243 13.72 -16.21 -8.67
N LEU A 244 12.65 -15.41 -8.59
CA LEU A 244 12.71 -13.96 -8.77
C LEU A 244 12.43 -13.20 -7.47
N TYR A 245 13.34 -12.32 -7.12
CA TYR A 245 13.09 -11.21 -6.20
C TYR A 245 12.92 -9.92 -7.01
N ALA A 246 11.85 -9.17 -6.79
CA ALA A 246 11.64 -7.85 -7.41
C ALA A 246 11.30 -6.80 -6.35
N GLY A 247 12.10 -5.73 -6.27
CA GLY A 247 11.88 -4.62 -5.34
C GLY A 247 13.14 -4.01 -4.77
N ASN A 248 12.98 -3.22 -3.69
CA ASN A 248 14.09 -2.56 -3.00
C ASN A 248 15.07 -3.58 -2.42
N VAL A 249 16.35 -3.46 -2.77
CA VAL A 249 17.46 -4.30 -2.30
C VAL A 249 18.08 -3.64 -1.06
N GLY A 250 17.36 -3.71 0.06
CA GLY A 250 17.76 -3.13 1.33
C GLY A 250 18.23 -4.18 2.34
N PHE A 251 18.84 -3.73 3.44
CA PHE A 251 19.36 -4.60 4.51
C PHE A 251 18.27 -5.32 5.30
N SER A 252 17.01 -4.93 5.15
CA SER A 252 15.87 -5.57 5.82
C SER A 252 15.30 -6.79 5.10
N GLN A 253 15.75 -7.06 3.86
CA GLN A 253 15.14 -8.07 2.99
C GLN A 253 15.78 -9.46 3.03
N SER A 254 16.72 -9.75 3.92
CA SER A 254 17.39 -11.06 4.06
C SER A 254 17.72 -11.75 2.72
N LEU A 255 18.28 -10.98 1.76
CA LEU A 255 18.59 -11.52 0.42
C LEU A 255 19.78 -12.49 0.44
N GLU A 256 20.49 -12.57 1.53
CA GLU A 256 21.49 -13.60 1.81
C GLU A 256 20.91 -15.02 1.70
N LEU A 257 19.61 -15.21 2.02
CA LEU A 257 18.89 -16.47 1.82
C LEU A 257 18.80 -16.86 0.33
N VAL A 258 18.67 -15.86 -0.56
CA VAL A 258 18.63 -16.08 -2.00
C VAL A 258 20.00 -16.56 -2.49
N LEU A 259 21.10 -15.97 -1.98
CA LEU A 259 22.46 -16.40 -2.32
C LEU A 259 22.77 -17.81 -1.81
N ALA A 260 22.34 -18.14 -0.59
CA ALA A 260 22.48 -19.48 -0.04
C ALA A 260 21.73 -20.53 -0.89
N ALA A 261 20.50 -20.22 -1.29
CA ALA A 261 19.72 -21.06 -2.19
C ALA A 261 20.39 -21.22 -3.57
N ALA A 262 20.97 -20.14 -4.12
CA ALA A 262 21.68 -20.18 -5.39
C ALA A 262 22.88 -21.12 -5.35
N ARG A 263 23.69 -21.08 -4.28
CA ARG A 263 24.80 -22.00 -4.08
C ARG A 263 24.35 -23.46 -4.04
N SER A 264 23.20 -23.75 -3.44
CA SER A 264 22.69 -25.12 -3.30
C SER A 264 22.02 -25.66 -4.57
N MET A 265 21.65 -24.79 -5.52
CA MET A 265 20.88 -25.14 -6.72
C MET A 265 21.45 -24.49 -8.00
N PRO A 266 22.65 -24.89 -8.46
CA PRO A 266 23.36 -24.21 -9.57
C PRO A 266 22.63 -24.26 -10.92
N HIS A 267 21.70 -25.20 -11.11
CA HIS A 267 20.90 -25.33 -12.33
C HIS A 267 19.68 -24.37 -12.36
N ILE A 268 19.39 -23.69 -11.29
CA ILE A 268 18.29 -22.71 -11.16
C ILE A 268 18.84 -21.31 -11.36
N ALA A 269 18.08 -20.44 -12.03
CA ALA A 269 18.43 -19.04 -12.17
C ALA A 269 17.81 -18.22 -11.03
N PHE A 270 18.61 -17.45 -10.32
CA PHE A 270 18.15 -16.53 -9.27
C PHE A 270 18.29 -15.09 -9.79
N VAL A 271 17.18 -14.37 -9.86
CA VAL A 271 17.16 -13.00 -10.37
C VAL A 271 16.81 -12.03 -9.23
N ILE A 272 17.67 -11.04 -9.03
CA ILE A 272 17.45 -9.92 -8.09
C ILE A 272 17.23 -8.68 -8.93
N ASN A 273 15.95 -8.32 -9.15
CA ASN A 273 15.53 -7.15 -9.91
C ASN A 273 15.25 -5.99 -8.96
N GLY A 274 16.04 -4.93 -9.04
CA GLY A 274 15.90 -3.74 -8.22
C GLY A 274 17.21 -3.13 -7.80
N ASP A 275 17.12 -2.08 -6.98
CA ASP A 275 18.27 -1.38 -6.45
C ASP A 275 18.07 -1.06 -4.96
N GLY A 276 19.15 -0.72 -4.26
CA GLY A 276 19.11 -0.37 -2.85
C GLY A 276 20.45 -0.51 -2.14
N ALA A 277 20.46 -0.16 -0.87
CA ALA A 277 21.69 -0.02 -0.08
C ALA A 277 22.48 -1.33 0.09
N ALA A 278 21.83 -2.50 -0.01
CA ALA A 278 22.49 -3.81 0.14
C ALA A 278 22.98 -4.38 -1.20
N ARG A 279 22.62 -3.79 -2.36
CA ARG A 279 22.92 -4.37 -3.67
C ARG A 279 24.41 -4.62 -3.89
N LYS A 280 25.22 -3.60 -3.58
CA LYS A 280 26.68 -3.72 -3.79
C LYS A 280 27.30 -4.83 -2.94
N SER A 281 26.94 -4.94 -1.66
CA SER A 281 27.45 -6.00 -0.80
C SER A 281 27.07 -7.39 -1.26
N LEU A 282 25.84 -7.59 -1.77
CA LEU A 282 25.39 -8.85 -2.35
C LEU A 282 26.14 -9.19 -3.64
N GLN A 283 26.40 -8.22 -4.51
CA GLN A 283 27.22 -8.42 -5.70
C GLN A 283 28.66 -8.80 -5.36
N ASP A 284 29.26 -8.12 -4.38
CA ASP A 284 30.61 -8.41 -3.91
C ASP A 284 30.68 -9.86 -3.34
N GLU A 285 29.63 -10.31 -2.60
CA GLU A 285 29.52 -11.67 -2.09
C GLU A 285 29.37 -12.72 -3.21
N VAL A 286 28.53 -12.46 -4.20
CA VAL A 286 28.34 -13.33 -5.38
C VAL A 286 29.66 -13.54 -6.10
N ASN A 287 30.41 -12.44 -6.34
CA ASN A 287 31.71 -12.50 -7.00
C ASN A 287 32.76 -13.24 -6.18
N ALA A 288 32.82 -12.99 -4.86
CA ALA A 288 33.79 -13.61 -3.96
C ALA A 288 33.56 -15.13 -3.78
N ALA A 289 32.31 -15.56 -3.92
CA ALA A 289 31.90 -16.97 -3.77
C ALA A 289 31.74 -17.72 -5.11
N ASP A 290 32.07 -17.06 -6.23
CA ASP A 290 31.99 -17.61 -7.61
C ASP A 290 30.60 -18.21 -7.92
N ILE A 291 29.53 -17.46 -7.59
CA ILE A 291 28.14 -17.88 -7.83
C ILE A 291 27.70 -17.37 -9.20
N ASP A 292 27.60 -18.24 -10.18
CA ASP A 292 27.35 -17.92 -11.61
C ASP A 292 25.86 -17.90 -12.01
N ASN A 293 24.98 -18.35 -11.14
CA ASN A 293 23.54 -18.47 -11.38
C ASN A 293 22.68 -17.35 -10.73
N VAL A 294 23.32 -16.27 -10.22
CA VAL A 294 22.65 -15.07 -9.70
C VAL A 294 22.78 -13.92 -10.68
N TYR A 295 21.63 -13.36 -11.05
CA TYR A 295 21.50 -12.28 -12.02
C TYR A 295 20.97 -11.02 -11.34
N PHE A 296 21.72 -9.92 -11.43
CA PHE A 296 21.26 -8.60 -10.93
C PHE A 296 20.72 -7.77 -12.09
N ALA A 297 19.48 -7.33 -11.98
CA ALA A 297 18.85 -6.43 -12.93
C ALA A 297 18.40 -5.14 -12.25
N ASP A 298 18.43 -4.02 -12.97
CA ASP A 298 17.95 -2.73 -12.50
C ASP A 298 16.42 -2.67 -12.49
N TYR A 299 15.86 -1.67 -11.79
CA TYR A 299 14.43 -1.39 -11.89
C TYR A 299 14.00 -1.24 -13.35
N GLN A 300 12.98 -1.99 -13.72
CA GLN A 300 12.37 -1.85 -15.03
C GLN A 300 11.29 -0.75 -15.01
N PRO A 301 11.00 -0.13 -16.17
CA PRO A 301 9.85 0.77 -16.31
C PRO A 301 8.56 0.12 -15.80
N ILE A 302 7.66 0.92 -15.23
CA ILE A 302 6.42 0.42 -14.61
C ILE A 302 5.53 -0.33 -15.61
N GLU A 303 5.59 0.06 -16.88
CA GLU A 303 4.88 -0.57 -17.99
C GLU A 303 5.32 -2.02 -18.24
N ARG A 304 6.56 -2.35 -17.86
CA ARG A 304 7.11 -3.71 -17.96
C ARG A 304 6.90 -4.55 -16.70
N LEU A 305 6.30 -4.00 -15.65
CA LEU A 305 6.15 -4.71 -14.37
C LEU A 305 5.44 -6.05 -14.50
N SER A 306 4.36 -6.11 -15.29
CA SER A 306 3.62 -7.35 -15.55
C SER A 306 4.50 -8.40 -16.26
N GLU A 307 5.32 -7.98 -17.23
CA GLU A 307 6.29 -8.82 -17.94
C GLU A 307 7.36 -9.36 -16.99
N VAL A 308 7.97 -8.49 -16.18
CA VAL A 308 9.02 -8.86 -15.21
C VAL A 308 8.47 -9.90 -14.21
N LEU A 309 7.28 -9.64 -13.65
CA LEU A 309 6.67 -10.57 -12.71
C LEU A 309 6.28 -11.90 -13.36
N SER A 310 5.82 -11.88 -14.61
CA SER A 310 5.51 -13.10 -15.37
C SER A 310 6.75 -13.93 -15.69
N SER A 311 7.93 -13.32 -15.75
CA SER A 311 9.20 -14.00 -16.04
C SER A 311 9.66 -14.95 -14.93
N GLY A 312 9.32 -14.68 -13.67
CA GLY A 312 9.63 -15.54 -12.55
C GLY A 312 8.71 -16.76 -12.48
N ASP A 313 9.28 -17.95 -12.26
CA ASP A 313 8.50 -19.17 -12.02
C ASP A 313 8.07 -19.26 -10.56
N ILE A 314 8.91 -18.75 -9.64
CA ILE A 314 8.68 -18.65 -8.19
C ILE A 314 9.17 -17.28 -7.76
N HIS A 315 8.36 -16.57 -6.98
CA HIS A 315 8.79 -15.31 -6.38
C HIS A 315 9.17 -15.49 -4.91
N VAL A 316 10.10 -14.66 -4.45
CA VAL A 316 10.52 -14.69 -3.04
C VAL A 316 10.25 -13.36 -2.34
N VAL A 317 9.79 -13.47 -1.10
CA VAL A 317 9.52 -12.32 -0.22
C VAL A 317 10.23 -12.56 1.12
N PRO A 318 11.56 -12.39 1.17
CA PRO A 318 12.30 -12.51 2.42
C PRO A 318 12.28 -11.19 3.19
N LEU A 319 12.19 -11.28 4.52
CA LEU A 319 12.24 -10.15 5.44
C LEU A 319 12.92 -10.62 6.74
N LYS A 320 13.80 -9.80 7.30
CA LYS A 320 14.49 -10.11 8.56
C LYS A 320 13.52 -10.22 9.72
N THR A 321 13.86 -11.08 10.67
CA THR A 321 13.11 -11.31 11.92
C THR A 321 12.70 -10.02 12.60
N GLY A 322 11.43 -9.93 13.01
CA GLY A 322 10.86 -8.81 13.78
C GLY A 322 10.40 -7.61 12.94
N LEU A 323 10.60 -7.61 11.62
CA LEU A 323 10.24 -6.47 10.77
C LEU A 323 8.84 -6.57 10.15
N ALA A 324 8.22 -7.74 10.15
CA ALA A 324 6.93 -7.96 9.50
C ALA A 324 5.75 -7.24 10.19
N SER A 325 5.88 -6.92 11.48
CA SER A 325 4.85 -6.19 12.25
C SER A 325 4.80 -4.68 11.95
N VAL A 326 5.84 -4.13 11.30
CA VAL A 326 5.95 -2.70 10.99
C VAL A 326 5.90 -2.38 9.50
N SER A 327 6.01 -3.40 8.65
CA SER A 327 5.99 -3.25 7.19
C SER A 327 5.26 -4.43 6.55
N VAL A 328 4.18 -4.14 5.83
CA VAL A 328 3.52 -5.13 4.97
C VAL A 328 4.11 -5.02 3.57
N PRO A 329 4.86 -6.03 3.08
CA PRO A 329 5.41 -6.00 1.74
C PRO A 329 4.31 -6.05 0.68
N SER A 330 3.89 -4.90 0.17
CA SER A 330 2.84 -4.76 -0.86
C SER A 330 3.16 -5.51 -2.17
N LYS A 331 4.44 -5.84 -2.42
CA LYS A 331 4.89 -6.59 -3.59
C LYS A 331 4.20 -7.97 -3.72
N MET A 332 3.79 -8.59 -2.62
CA MET A 332 3.08 -9.87 -2.65
C MET A 332 1.82 -9.79 -3.52
N TYR A 333 0.99 -8.76 -3.37
CA TYR A 333 -0.23 -8.62 -4.16
C TYR A 333 0.05 -8.50 -5.67
N SER A 334 1.16 -7.85 -6.05
CA SER A 334 1.60 -7.78 -7.45
C SER A 334 2.02 -9.15 -7.99
N ILE A 335 2.71 -9.96 -7.18
CA ILE A 335 3.10 -11.32 -7.54
C ILE A 335 1.86 -12.21 -7.72
N LEU A 336 0.92 -12.15 -6.77
CA LEU A 336 -0.35 -12.89 -6.86
C LEU A 336 -1.16 -12.45 -8.10
N SER A 337 -1.14 -11.15 -8.41
CA SER A 337 -1.79 -10.61 -9.62
C SER A 337 -1.19 -11.16 -10.90
N ALA A 338 0.12 -11.37 -10.95
CA ALA A 338 0.81 -12.01 -12.08
C ALA A 338 0.59 -13.54 -12.14
N GLY A 339 -0.18 -14.12 -11.22
CA GLY A 339 -0.46 -15.55 -11.19
C GLY A 339 0.77 -16.41 -10.86
N ARG A 340 1.65 -15.93 -9.98
CA ARG A 340 2.88 -16.63 -9.61
C ARG A 340 2.89 -17.04 -8.13
N PRO A 341 3.46 -18.22 -7.79
CA PRO A 341 3.57 -18.66 -6.41
C PRO A 341 4.66 -17.89 -5.66
N VAL A 342 4.50 -17.83 -4.33
CA VAL A 342 5.40 -17.12 -3.42
C VAL A 342 6.06 -18.07 -2.44
N VAL A 343 7.36 -17.92 -2.22
CA VAL A 343 8.05 -18.41 -1.02
C VAL A 343 8.39 -17.20 -0.16
N ALA A 344 7.81 -17.10 1.03
CA ALA A 344 8.03 -16.00 1.95
C ALA A 344 8.79 -16.47 3.19
N ALA A 345 9.98 -15.89 3.43
CA ALA A 345 10.72 -16.08 4.68
C ALA A 345 10.43 -14.87 5.58
N ILE A 346 9.51 -15.03 6.53
CA ILE A 346 8.92 -13.92 7.29
C ILE A 346 8.29 -14.39 8.60
N ASP A 347 8.20 -13.50 9.60
CA ASP A 347 7.63 -13.81 10.91
C ASP A 347 6.23 -14.43 10.81
N ALA A 348 6.06 -15.58 11.47
CA ALA A 348 4.78 -16.28 11.55
C ALA A 348 3.70 -15.41 12.19
N GLY A 349 2.44 -15.66 11.82
CA GLY A 349 1.29 -14.93 12.38
C GLY A 349 1.11 -13.50 11.85
N THR A 350 1.96 -13.03 10.93
CA THR A 350 1.83 -11.73 10.27
C THR A 350 1.01 -11.82 8.97
N GLU A 351 0.78 -10.70 8.30
CA GLU A 351 -0.14 -10.59 7.16
C GLU A 351 0.20 -11.56 6.01
N ILE A 352 1.47 -11.65 5.62
CA ILE A 352 1.86 -12.47 4.47
C ILE A 352 1.65 -13.96 4.72
N PRO A 353 2.12 -14.58 5.82
CA PRO A 353 1.82 -15.98 6.12
C PRO A 353 0.32 -16.27 6.18
N ARG A 354 -0.49 -15.37 6.77
CA ARG A 354 -1.95 -15.51 6.81
C ARG A 354 -2.54 -15.52 5.39
N THR A 355 -2.15 -14.56 4.55
CA THR A 355 -2.61 -14.47 3.16
C THR A 355 -2.20 -15.70 2.35
N LEU A 356 -0.97 -16.20 2.50
CA LEU A 356 -0.53 -17.41 1.79
C LEU A 356 -1.28 -18.66 2.25
N ALA A 357 -1.56 -18.78 3.55
CA ALA A 357 -2.37 -19.88 4.09
C ALA A 357 -3.83 -19.82 3.61
N GLU A 358 -4.42 -18.63 3.58
CA GLU A 358 -5.80 -18.42 3.13
C GLU A 358 -5.97 -18.64 1.63
N SER A 359 -5.02 -18.12 0.84
CA SER A 359 -5.08 -18.19 -0.63
C SER A 359 -4.59 -19.51 -1.20
N GLY A 360 -3.75 -20.25 -0.50
CA GLY A 360 -3.03 -21.39 -1.06
C GLY A 360 -1.97 -21.00 -2.12
N ALA A 361 -1.54 -19.73 -2.15
CA ALA A 361 -0.72 -19.17 -3.23
C ALA A 361 0.81 -19.31 -3.01
N GLY A 362 1.24 -19.99 -1.96
CA GLY A 362 2.66 -20.10 -1.68
C GLY A 362 2.99 -20.82 -0.37
N ILE A 363 4.25 -20.73 0.01
CA ILE A 363 4.79 -21.34 1.22
C ILE A 363 5.42 -20.23 2.07
N ALA A 364 5.02 -20.15 3.33
CA ALA A 364 5.67 -19.29 4.32
C ALA A 364 6.59 -20.13 5.21
N VAL A 365 7.80 -19.63 5.44
CA VAL A 365 8.81 -20.25 6.31
C VAL A 365 9.31 -19.24 7.34
N ALA A 366 9.98 -19.69 8.38
CA ALA A 366 10.58 -18.80 9.37
C ALA A 366 11.61 -17.85 8.72
N PRO A 367 11.66 -16.57 9.17
CA PRO A 367 12.66 -15.62 8.67
C PRO A 367 14.07 -16.11 9.02
N ASP A 368 15.04 -15.75 8.22
CA ASP A 368 16.46 -16.07 8.40
C ASP A 368 16.78 -17.59 8.57
N ASN A 369 15.82 -18.47 8.21
CA ASN A 369 15.98 -19.92 8.22
C ASN A 369 16.31 -20.44 6.81
N GLU A 370 17.60 -20.59 6.53
CA GLU A 370 18.12 -21.03 5.24
C GLU A 370 17.60 -22.42 4.82
N ALA A 371 17.60 -23.39 5.75
CA ALA A 371 17.20 -24.75 5.45
C ALA A 371 15.73 -24.86 5.04
N GLU A 372 14.81 -24.22 5.78
CA GLU A 372 13.39 -24.18 5.45
C GLU A 372 13.15 -23.43 4.13
N PHE A 373 13.86 -22.32 3.89
CA PHE A 373 13.73 -21.54 2.67
C PHE A 373 14.16 -22.36 1.44
N ILE A 374 15.30 -23.04 1.48
CA ILE A 374 15.79 -23.91 0.42
C ILE A 374 14.80 -25.07 0.17
N LEU A 375 14.32 -25.72 1.23
CA LEU A 375 13.36 -26.81 1.11
C LEU A 375 12.04 -26.35 0.44
N ALA A 376 11.53 -25.17 0.83
CA ALA A 376 10.31 -24.60 0.22
C ALA A 376 10.51 -24.30 -1.27
N LEU A 377 11.66 -23.80 -1.68
CA LEU A 377 12.02 -23.62 -3.08
C LEU A 377 12.08 -24.95 -3.84
N GLN A 378 12.76 -25.96 -3.29
CA GLN A 378 12.89 -27.29 -3.90
C GLN A 378 11.53 -27.94 -4.15
N ILE A 379 10.58 -27.83 -3.21
CA ILE A 379 9.20 -28.32 -3.37
C ILE A 379 8.52 -27.66 -4.59
N LEU A 380 8.69 -26.37 -4.79
CA LEU A 380 8.07 -25.67 -5.93
C LEU A 380 8.89 -25.86 -7.23
N ILE A 381 10.19 -25.98 -7.18
CA ILE A 381 11.03 -26.21 -8.35
C ILE A 381 10.73 -27.58 -8.98
N SER A 382 10.57 -28.62 -8.16
CA SER A 382 10.33 -29.98 -8.62
C SER A 382 8.93 -30.21 -9.20
N ASP A 383 7.94 -29.32 -8.91
CA ASP A 383 6.53 -29.53 -9.28
C ASP A 383 5.98 -28.32 -10.05
N GLY A 384 6.06 -28.38 -11.38
CA GLY A 384 5.53 -27.33 -12.28
C GLY A 384 4.01 -27.20 -12.20
N ALA A 385 3.28 -28.29 -12.04
CA ALA A 385 1.81 -28.26 -11.93
C ALA A 385 1.39 -27.55 -10.64
N LYS A 386 2.08 -27.81 -9.54
CA LYS A 386 1.85 -27.13 -8.26
C LYS A 386 2.12 -25.63 -8.36
N ARG A 387 3.20 -25.19 -9.04
CA ARG A 387 3.45 -23.76 -9.29
C ARG A 387 2.29 -23.09 -10.00
N VAL A 388 1.79 -23.70 -11.07
CA VAL A 388 0.67 -23.18 -11.86
C VAL A 388 -0.61 -23.11 -11.01
N ALA A 389 -0.93 -24.17 -10.27
CA ALA A 389 -2.09 -24.20 -9.40
C ALA A 389 -2.04 -23.15 -8.30
N MET A 390 -0.92 -23.01 -7.59
CA MET A 390 -0.74 -21.98 -6.57
C MET A 390 -0.82 -20.55 -7.14
N GLY A 391 -0.23 -20.33 -8.31
CA GLY A 391 -0.33 -19.03 -9.00
C GLY A 391 -1.77 -18.67 -9.35
N ALA A 392 -2.55 -19.62 -9.88
CA ALA A 392 -3.96 -19.42 -10.19
C ALA A 392 -4.80 -19.11 -8.94
N LEU A 393 -4.58 -19.81 -7.83
CA LEU A 393 -5.22 -19.54 -6.55
C LEU A 393 -4.89 -18.14 -6.04
N GLY A 394 -3.64 -17.72 -6.14
CA GLY A 394 -3.21 -16.37 -5.79
C GLY A 394 -3.91 -15.29 -6.61
N ARG A 395 -4.04 -15.50 -7.92
CA ARG A 395 -4.77 -14.59 -8.81
C ARG A 395 -6.24 -14.44 -8.41
N ILE A 396 -6.92 -15.55 -8.18
CA ILE A 396 -8.32 -15.55 -7.72
C ILE A 396 -8.45 -14.78 -6.40
N TRP A 397 -7.57 -15.07 -5.45
CA TRP A 397 -7.61 -14.42 -4.14
C TRP A 397 -7.43 -12.90 -4.27
N VAL A 398 -6.41 -12.43 -5.01
CA VAL A 398 -6.13 -10.99 -5.13
C VAL A 398 -7.24 -10.24 -5.87
N GLU A 399 -7.87 -10.84 -6.86
CA GLU A 399 -9.01 -10.25 -7.55
C GLU A 399 -10.20 -10.02 -6.64
N HIS A 400 -10.44 -10.93 -5.68
CA HIS A 400 -11.55 -10.83 -4.75
C HIS A 400 -11.27 -9.97 -3.52
N HIS A 401 -10.00 -9.89 -3.06
CA HIS A 401 -9.65 -9.29 -1.77
C HIS A 401 -8.81 -8.02 -1.87
N ALA A 402 -7.93 -7.91 -2.85
CA ALA A 402 -6.97 -6.82 -2.99
C ALA A 402 -6.92 -6.22 -4.40
N SER A 403 -7.94 -6.40 -5.24
CA SER A 403 -8.14 -5.57 -6.43
C SER A 403 -8.74 -4.21 -6.04
N ALA A 404 -8.48 -3.18 -6.86
CA ALA A 404 -9.01 -1.85 -6.60
C ALA A 404 -10.54 -1.83 -6.49
N GLY A 405 -11.23 -2.59 -7.36
CA GLY A 405 -12.69 -2.71 -7.33
C GLY A 405 -13.21 -3.45 -6.08
N ALA A 406 -12.53 -4.53 -5.63
CA ALA A 406 -12.89 -5.22 -4.39
C ALA A 406 -12.73 -4.32 -3.17
N VAL A 407 -11.63 -3.56 -3.12
CA VAL A 407 -11.37 -2.58 -2.05
C VAL A 407 -12.44 -1.48 -2.04
N ALA A 408 -12.81 -0.92 -3.20
CA ALA A 408 -13.86 0.10 -3.28
C ALA A 408 -15.22 -0.41 -2.77
N LYS A 409 -15.62 -1.64 -3.12
CA LYS A 409 -16.86 -2.27 -2.61
C LYS A 409 -16.84 -2.43 -1.09
N ARG A 410 -15.68 -2.70 -0.49
CA ARG A 410 -15.54 -2.78 0.98
C ARG A 410 -15.72 -1.40 1.62
N TYR A 411 -15.21 -0.31 1.01
CA TYR A 411 -15.49 1.06 1.45
C TYR A 411 -16.98 1.40 1.31
N GLU A 412 -17.60 1.07 0.17
CA GLU A 412 -19.05 1.24 -0.06
C GLU A 412 -19.86 0.56 1.05
N ALA A 413 -19.55 -0.71 1.35
CA ALA A 413 -20.25 -1.48 2.39
C ALA A 413 -20.15 -0.81 3.78
N ILE A 414 -19.01 -0.22 4.14
CA ILE A 414 -18.88 0.52 5.40
C ILE A 414 -19.87 1.70 5.44
N TYR A 415 -19.99 2.47 4.36
CA TYR A 415 -20.94 3.60 4.31
C TYR A 415 -22.38 3.15 4.35
N LEU A 416 -22.73 2.07 3.67
CA LEU A 416 -24.10 1.52 3.67
C LEU A 416 -24.52 1.02 5.06
N ASN A 417 -23.58 0.44 5.82
CA ASN A 417 -23.83 -0.11 7.16
C ASN A 417 -23.83 0.95 8.27
N ASN A 418 -23.32 2.18 8.03
CA ASN A 418 -23.25 3.26 9.00
C ASN A 418 -24.22 4.41 8.70
N ARG A 419 -25.28 4.15 7.95
CA ARG A 419 -26.38 5.11 7.65
C ARG A 419 -27.38 5.26 8.78
#